data_14802cafd6b6fea7da8dbac2e1b04d51
#
_entry.id   14802cafd6b6fea7da8dbac2e1b04d51
#
_cell.length_a   1.000
_cell.length_b   1.000
_cell.length_c   1.000
_cell.angle_alpha   90.00
_cell.angle_beta   90.00
_cell.angle_gamma   90.00
#
_symmetry.space_group_name_H-M   'P 1'
#
loop_
_entity.id
_entity.type
_entity.pdbx_description
1 polymer ?
#
loop_
_entity_poly.entity_id
_entity_poly.type
_entity_poly.pdbx_seq_one_letter_code
_entity_poly.pdbx_strand_id
1 'polypeptide(L)'
;MTGAPPAVLSIHAVMPETLTQTADIRRRVAACGWTPPALLVVPGRDWSPEKIARVRQWQRDGCELLAHGWLHETHPRRPWHRMHAALLSRNVAEHLALDPNGIADLMRRARDWFSDAGLNIPTAYV
;
A
#
# COMPACT_ATOMS: atom_id res chain seq x y z
N MET A 1 -0.96 35.31 -8.17
CA MET A 1 -1.01 34.44 -7.00
C MET A 1 -0.17 33.20 -7.27
N THR A 2 0.97 33.14 -6.68
CA THR A 2 1.79 31.92 -6.69
C THR A 2 1.32 31.03 -5.53
N GLY A 3 0.32 30.18 -5.77
CA GLY A 3 -0.01 29.13 -4.81
C GLY A 3 1.18 28.15 -4.67
N ALA A 4 1.45 27.68 -3.47
CA ALA A 4 2.42 26.59 -3.30
C ALA A 4 2.01 25.41 -4.18
N PRO A 5 2.96 24.71 -4.81
CA PRO A 5 2.62 23.55 -5.63
C PRO A 5 1.91 22.51 -4.77
N PRO A 6 0.91 21.79 -5.32
CA PRO A 6 0.22 20.75 -4.58
C PRO A 6 1.20 19.64 -4.21
N ALA A 7 1.16 19.21 -2.95
CA ALA A 7 1.95 18.08 -2.46
C ALA A 7 1.01 16.97 -2.02
N VAL A 8 1.36 15.74 -2.37
CA VAL A 8 0.66 14.52 -1.92
C VAL A 8 1.59 13.78 -0.98
N LEU A 9 1.07 13.47 0.20
CA LEU A 9 1.79 12.66 1.19
C LEU A 9 1.22 11.25 1.17
N SER A 10 2.08 10.25 1.12
CA SER A 10 1.69 8.85 1.18
C SER A 10 2.52 8.08 2.21
N ILE A 11 1.88 7.09 2.83
CA ILE A 11 2.53 6.14 3.72
C ILE A 11 2.54 4.78 3.03
N HIS A 12 3.73 4.26 2.77
CA HIS A 12 3.96 3.00 2.09
C HIS A 12 3.91 1.81 3.07
N ALA A 13 3.78 0.62 2.51
CA ALA A 13 3.84 -0.64 3.26
C ALA A 13 2.91 -0.66 4.48
N VAL A 14 1.66 -0.26 4.29
CA VAL A 14 0.62 -0.37 5.31
C VAL A 14 0.16 -1.83 5.36
N MET A 15 0.63 -2.53 6.38
CA MET A 15 0.46 -3.97 6.59
C MET A 15 0.01 -4.25 8.03
N PRO A 16 -0.52 -5.44 8.32
CA PRO A 16 -0.93 -5.79 9.69
C PRO A 16 0.15 -5.56 10.75
N GLU A 17 1.40 -5.81 10.40
CA GLU A 17 2.57 -5.66 11.27
C GLU A 17 3.08 -4.22 11.41
N THR A 18 2.67 -3.30 10.53
CA THR A 18 3.13 -1.90 10.54
C THR A 18 2.07 -0.89 10.97
N LEU A 19 0.90 -1.35 11.44
CA LEU A 19 -0.21 -0.46 11.78
C LEU A 19 0.13 0.52 12.93
N THR A 20 0.95 0.09 13.87
CA THR A 20 1.38 0.97 14.98
C THR A 20 2.24 2.11 14.47
N GLN A 21 3.21 1.81 13.61
CA GLN A 21 4.06 2.81 12.97
C GLN A 21 3.24 3.74 12.06
N THR A 22 2.32 3.17 11.29
CA THR A 22 1.40 3.94 10.44
C THR A 22 0.57 4.93 11.27
N ALA A 23 0.03 4.50 12.40
CA ALA A 23 -0.73 5.36 13.30
C ALA A 23 0.14 6.51 13.86
N ASP A 24 1.38 6.23 14.23
CA ASP A 24 2.31 7.23 14.73
C ASP A 24 2.66 8.27 13.67
N ILE A 25 2.95 7.84 12.45
CA ILE A 25 3.23 8.74 11.32
C ILE A 25 2.00 9.61 11.03
N ARG A 26 0.79 9.03 10.95
CA ARG A 26 -0.44 9.78 10.71
C ARG A 26 -0.65 10.88 11.76
N ARG A 27 -0.42 10.56 13.03
CA ARG A 27 -0.54 11.52 14.13
C ARG A 27 0.45 12.67 13.97
N ARG A 28 1.69 12.40 13.60
CA ARG A 28 2.72 13.42 13.35
C ARG A 28 2.38 14.30 12.16
N VAL A 29 1.90 13.70 11.08
CA VAL A 29 1.44 14.42 9.88
C VAL A 29 0.30 15.39 10.23
N ALA A 30 -0.69 14.93 10.97
CA ALA A 30 -1.79 15.77 11.42
C ALA A 30 -1.31 16.92 12.34
N ALA A 31 -0.38 16.64 13.24
CA ALA A 31 0.21 17.66 14.12
C ALA A 31 0.97 18.75 13.37
N CYS A 32 1.49 18.44 12.18
CA CYS A 32 2.12 19.41 11.29
C CYS A 32 1.13 20.18 10.41
N GLY A 33 -0.16 19.93 10.54
CA GLY A 33 -1.21 20.62 9.79
C GLY A 33 -1.41 20.13 8.35
N TRP A 34 -0.87 18.95 8.02
CA TRP A 34 -1.09 18.33 6.70
C TRP A 34 -2.46 17.65 6.61
N THR A 35 -2.99 17.60 5.38
CA THR A 35 -4.16 16.77 5.08
C THR A 35 -3.85 15.29 5.31
N PRO A 36 -4.87 14.44 5.55
CA PRO A 36 -4.66 13.01 5.72
C PRO A 36 -3.86 12.40 4.56
N PRO A 37 -2.83 11.58 4.84
CA PRO A 37 -2.02 10.97 3.78
C PRO A 37 -2.78 9.86 3.07
N ALA A 38 -2.37 9.55 1.84
CA ALA A 38 -2.75 8.32 1.17
C ALA A 38 -2.03 7.13 1.85
N LEU A 39 -2.75 6.03 2.02
CA LEU A 39 -2.25 4.81 2.64
C LEU A 39 -2.08 3.72 1.58
N LEU A 40 -0.87 3.27 1.36
CA LEU A 40 -0.53 2.23 0.39
C LEU A 40 -0.61 0.86 1.09
N VAL A 41 -1.74 0.21 0.95
CA VAL A 41 -2.11 -1.01 1.69
C VAL A 41 -1.69 -2.26 0.93
N VAL A 42 -1.10 -3.22 1.63
CA VAL A 42 -0.67 -4.52 1.10
C VAL A 42 -1.71 -5.58 1.46
N PRO A 43 -2.57 -6.03 0.52
CA PRO A 43 -3.72 -6.88 0.83
C PRO A 43 -3.39 -8.31 1.25
N GLY A 44 -2.37 -8.92 0.65
CA GLY A 44 -2.06 -10.34 0.80
C GLY A 44 -1.38 -10.74 2.10
N ARG A 45 -1.42 -9.87 3.10
CA ARG A 45 -0.86 -10.13 4.44
C ARG A 45 -1.93 -10.70 5.38
N ASP A 46 -1.54 -11.03 6.59
CA ASP A 46 -2.41 -11.67 7.59
C ASP A 46 -3.30 -10.63 8.32
N TRP A 47 -4.36 -10.21 7.65
CA TRP A 47 -5.30 -9.21 8.14
C TRP A 47 -6.38 -9.82 9.02
N SER A 48 -6.41 -9.43 10.29
CA SER A 48 -7.55 -9.73 11.17
C SER A 48 -8.68 -8.70 10.99
N PRO A 49 -9.93 -9.05 11.37
CA PRO A 49 -11.06 -8.12 11.33
C PRO A 49 -10.80 -6.81 12.07
N GLU A 50 -10.12 -6.86 13.22
CA GLU A 50 -9.78 -5.69 14.03
C GLU A 50 -8.80 -4.76 13.32
N LYS A 51 -7.82 -5.34 12.64
CA LYS A 51 -6.83 -4.58 11.86
C LYS A 51 -7.46 -3.93 10.64
N ILE A 52 -8.35 -4.64 9.94
CA ILE A 52 -9.16 -4.08 8.85
C ILE A 52 -10.05 -2.95 9.36
N ALA A 53 -10.70 -3.11 10.51
CA ALA A 53 -11.54 -2.07 11.11
C ALA A 53 -10.74 -0.80 11.41
N ARG A 54 -9.47 -0.93 11.80
CA ARG A 54 -8.57 0.20 12.02
C ARG A 54 -8.27 0.95 10.73
N VAL A 55 -7.96 0.26 9.64
CA VAL A 55 -7.76 0.88 8.32
C VAL A 55 -9.05 1.54 7.83
N ARG A 56 -10.19 0.90 8.04
CA ARG A 56 -11.51 1.47 7.70
C ARG A 56 -11.78 2.77 8.48
N GLN A 57 -11.38 2.84 9.74
CA GLN A 57 -11.48 4.08 10.51
C GLN A 57 -10.60 5.18 9.90
N TRP A 58 -9.37 4.88 9.52
CA TRP A 58 -8.49 5.85 8.86
C TRP A 58 -9.05 6.35 7.52
N GLN A 59 -9.71 5.47 6.77
CA GLN A 59 -10.44 5.85 5.56
C GLN A 59 -11.56 6.86 5.88
N ARG A 60 -12.35 6.61 6.93
CA ARG A 60 -13.39 7.55 7.39
C ARG A 60 -12.80 8.88 7.86
N ASP A 61 -11.60 8.86 8.41
CA ASP A 61 -10.85 10.05 8.82
C ASP A 61 -10.31 10.87 7.65
N GLY A 62 -10.49 10.40 6.41
CA GLY A 62 -10.11 11.09 5.19
C GLY A 62 -8.87 10.55 4.48
N CYS A 63 -8.27 9.46 4.95
CA CYS A 63 -7.17 8.81 4.22
C CYS A 63 -7.70 8.11 2.96
N GLU A 64 -7.08 8.38 1.81
CA GLU A 64 -7.27 7.59 0.61
C GLU A 64 -6.51 6.28 0.72
N LEU A 65 -7.14 5.18 0.28
CA LEU A 65 -6.50 3.87 0.27
C LEU A 65 -6.08 3.52 -1.16
N LEU A 66 -4.83 3.15 -1.33
CA LEU A 66 -4.26 2.67 -2.59
C LEU A 66 -3.75 1.25 -2.42
N ALA A 67 -3.82 0.45 -3.48
CA ALA A 67 -3.27 -0.90 -3.48
C ALA A 67 -1.76 -0.87 -3.72
N HIS A 68 -1.00 -1.59 -2.88
CA HIS A 68 0.47 -1.61 -2.92
C HIS A 68 0.99 -3.05 -2.98
N GLY A 69 1.01 -3.60 -4.19
CA GLY A 69 1.34 -4.99 -4.41
C GLY A 69 0.33 -5.96 -3.77
N TRP A 70 0.73 -7.21 -3.61
CA TRP A 70 -0.07 -8.24 -2.94
C TRP A 70 0.58 -8.67 -1.61
N LEU A 71 1.83 -9.12 -1.64
CA LEU A 71 2.59 -9.56 -0.45
C LEU A 71 3.67 -8.58 -0.03
N HIS A 72 4.03 -7.66 -0.89
CA HIS A 72 5.19 -6.78 -0.74
C HIS A 72 6.51 -7.58 -0.69
N GLU A 73 6.53 -8.69 -1.43
CA GLU A 73 7.68 -9.59 -1.56
C GLU A 73 7.89 -9.92 -3.03
N THR A 74 9.11 -10.30 -3.40
CA THR A 74 9.42 -10.75 -4.75
C THR A 74 10.10 -12.10 -4.73
N HIS A 75 9.71 -12.96 -5.69
CA HIS A 75 10.40 -14.23 -5.96
C HIS A 75 10.88 -14.21 -7.41
N PRO A 76 11.92 -13.41 -7.75
CA PRO A 76 12.36 -13.24 -9.12
C PRO A 76 12.87 -14.55 -9.71
N ARG A 77 12.39 -14.88 -10.92
CA ARG A 77 12.69 -16.15 -11.60
C ARG A 77 14.06 -16.12 -12.29
N ARG A 78 14.56 -14.93 -12.66
CA ARG A 78 15.85 -14.77 -13.37
C ARG A 78 16.94 -14.34 -12.41
N PRO A 79 18.18 -14.83 -12.55
CA PRO A 79 19.31 -14.46 -11.67
C PRO A 79 19.56 -12.96 -11.62
N TRP A 80 19.41 -12.25 -12.73
CA TRP A 80 19.52 -10.80 -12.81
C TRP A 80 18.48 -10.09 -11.94
N HIS A 81 17.22 -10.54 -11.99
CA HIS A 81 16.15 -9.97 -11.16
C HIS A 81 16.38 -10.23 -9.67
N ARG A 82 16.97 -11.39 -9.33
CA ARG A 82 17.35 -11.70 -7.93
C ARG A 82 18.40 -10.75 -7.41
N MET A 83 19.43 -10.46 -8.22
CA MET A 83 20.47 -9.51 -7.87
C MET A 83 19.92 -8.09 -7.73
N HIS A 84 19.06 -7.66 -8.65
CA HIS A 84 18.38 -6.36 -8.59
C HIS A 84 17.49 -6.23 -7.36
N ALA A 85 16.68 -7.25 -7.06
CA ALA A 85 15.81 -7.28 -5.88
C ALA A 85 16.62 -7.23 -4.59
N ALA A 86 17.73 -7.96 -4.50
CA ALA A 86 18.60 -7.98 -3.32
C ALA A 86 19.32 -6.64 -3.10
N LEU A 87 19.77 -5.98 -4.18
CA LEU A 87 20.55 -4.75 -4.09
C LEU A 87 19.71 -3.48 -3.97
N LEU A 88 18.58 -3.41 -4.68
CA LEU A 88 17.82 -2.17 -4.84
C LEU A 88 16.43 -2.20 -4.19
N SER A 89 15.79 -3.35 -4.13
CA SER A 89 14.39 -3.45 -3.76
C SER A 89 14.11 -4.29 -2.51
N ARG A 90 15.09 -4.95 -1.93
CA ARG A 90 14.93 -5.81 -0.76
C ARG A 90 13.66 -6.67 -0.80
N ASN A 91 13.43 -7.36 -1.91
CA ASN A 91 12.24 -8.20 -2.15
C ASN A 91 10.89 -7.44 -2.23
N VAL A 92 10.88 -6.15 -2.52
CA VAL A 92 9.63 -5.38 -2.66
C VAL A 92 9.12 -5.25 -4.09
N ALA A 93 9.92 -5.58 -5.08
CA ALA A 93 9.56 -5.50 -6.50
C ALA A 93 8.90 -6.80 -6.99
N GLU A 94 7.77 -7.18 -6.41
CA GLU A 94 7.11 -8.46 -6.72
C GLU A 94 6.69 -8.60 -8.19
N HIS A 95 6.46 -7.51 -8.90
CA HIS A 95 6.11 -7.51 -10.32
C HIS A 95 7.22 -8.06 -11.24
N LEU A 96 8.47 -8.08 -10.78
CA LEU A 96 9.59 -8.61 -11.56
C LEU A 96 9.47 -10.12 -11.83
N ALA A 97 8.66 -10.84 -11.06
CA ALA A 97 8.43 -12.27 -11.21
C ALA A 97 7.23 -12.60 -12.12
N LEU A 98 6.46 -11.60 -12.54
CA LEU A 98 5.20 -11.77 -13.24
C LEU A 98 5.27 -11.32 -14.70
N ASP A 99 4.51 -12.00 -15.55
CA ASP A 99 4.17 -11.53 -16.89
C ASP A 99 2.97 -10.54 -16.83
N PRO A 100 2.57 -9.90 -17.96
CA PRO A 100 1.45 -8.95 -17.97
C PRO A 100 0.13 -9.55 -17.45
N ASN A 101 -0.16 -10.81 -17.73
CA ASN A 101 -1.37 -11.47 -17.23
C ASN A 101 -1.30 -11.68 -15.72
N GLY A 102 -0.16 -12.09 -15.21
CA GLY A 102 0.09 -12.23 -13.77
C GLY A 102 -0.05 -10.91 -13.03
N ILE A 103 0.42 -9.81 -13.61
CA ILE A 103 0.24 -8.46 -13.05
C ILE A 103 -1.25 -8.08 -13.02
N ALA A 104 -1.97 -8.30 -14.10
CA ALA A 104 -3.41 -8.02 -14.18
C ALA A 104 -4.21 -8.83 -13.17
N ASP A 105 -3.88 -10.10 -12.97
CA ASP A 105 -4.49 -10.95 -11.96
C ASP A 105 -4.19 -10.47 -10.54
N LEU A 106 -2.97 -10.03 -10.29
CA LEU A 106 -2.57 -9.48 -9.01
C LEU A 106 -3.35 -8.21 -8.67
N MET A 107 -3.49 -7.30 -9.63
CA MET A 107 -4.27 -6.07 -9.48
C MET A 107 -5.75 -6.37 -9.22
N ARG A 108 -6.31 -7.36 -9.92
CA ARG A 108 -7.70 -7.79 -9.75
C ARG A 108 -7.93 -8.39 -8.36
N ARG A 109 -7.05 -9.26 -7.89
CA ARG A 109 -7.08 -9.83 -6.54
C ARG A 109 -6.97 -8.76 -5.46
N ALA A 110 -6.09 -7.79 -5.65
CA ALA A 110 -5.96 -6.67 -4.73
C ALA A 110 -7.27 -5.87 -4.64
N ARG A 111 -7.86 -5.51 -5.77
CA ARG A 111 -9.15 -4.81 -5.81
C ARG A 111 -10.26 -5.60 -5.11
N ASP A 112 -10.36 -6.88 -5.39
CA ASP A 112 -11.40 -7.74 -4.82
C ASP A 112 -11.24 -7.85 -3.29
N TRP A 113 -10.00 -7.91 -2.80
CA TRP A 113 -9.73 -7.88 -1.37
C TRP A 113 -10.28 -6.61 -0.68
N PHE A 114 -10.08 -5.42 -1.28
CA PHE A 114 -10.62 -4.17 -0.73
C PHE A 114 -12.14 -4.21 -0.66
N SER A 115 -12.79 -4.72 -1.70
CA SER A 115 -14.24 -4.89 -1.74
C SER A 115 -14.73 -5.85 -0.64
N ASP A 116 -14.12 -7.02 -0.52
CA ASP A 116 -14.48 -8.04 0.47
C ASP A 116 -14.23 -7.56 1.91
N ALA A 117 -13.20 -6.74 2.13
CA ALA A 117 -12.91 -6.13 3.41
C ALA A 117 -13.86 -4.97 3.77
N GLY A 118 -14.76 -4.58 2.88
CA GLY A 118 -15.64 -3.43 3.09
C GLY A 118 -14.91 -2.09 3.11
N LEU A 119 -13.83 -2.00 2.35
CA LEU A 119 -13.05 -0.79 2.12
C LEU A 119 -13.41 -0.18 0.76
N ASN A 120 -13.08 1.09 0.56
CA ASN A 120 -13.25 1.72 -0.75
C ASN A 120 -12.35 1.02 -1.79
N ILE A 121 -12.88 0.83 -2.99
CA ILE A 121 -12.09 0.31 -4.10
C ILE A 121 -10.95 1.30 -4.40
N PRO A 122 -9.69 0.84 -4.43
CA PRO A 122 -8.57 1.74 -4.69
C PRO A 122 -8.62 2.33 -6.10
N THR A 123 -8.30 3.60 -6.22
CA THR A 123 -8.25 4.32 -7.50
C THR A 123 -6.91 4.16 -8.21
N ALA A 124 -5.91 3.66 -7.51
CA ALA A 124 -4.58 3.42 -8.04
C ALA A 124 -3.95 2.16 -7.42
N TYR A 125 -3.09 1.54 -8.19
CA TYR A 125 -2.22 0.44 -7.81
C TYR A 125 -0.77 0.91 -7.96
N VAL A 126 0.02 0.77 -6.90
CA VAL A 126 1.40 1.30 -6.83
C VAL A 126 2.38 0.20 -6.46
#